data_8d1f79d83316d9191a71e051bf7881f5
#
_entry.id   8d1f79d83316d9191a71e051bf7881f5
#
_cell.length_a   1.000
_cell.length_b   1.000
_cell.length_c   1.000
_cell.angle_alpha   90.00
_cell.angle_beta   90.00
_cell.angle_gamma   90.00
#
_symmetry.space_group_name_H-M   'P 1'
#
loop_
_entity.id
_entity.type
_entity.pdbx_description
1 polymer ?
#
loop_
_entity_poly.entity_id
_entity_poly.type
_entity_poly.pdbx_seq_one_letter_code
_entity_poly.pdbx_strand_id
1 'polypeptide(L)'
;MENLTGGTPPVRYLPCVVPCKLYFPVLAIILEQKEFVSSWLSAQIFNILQFIVEGKHDISLLRSAIFFSVLLFCVNIAEWLISTISGLIENYWREHVNVKLQTKFMKKDYRIDIANFDNPELQSRRSVAQGIDPIDQIKKVISGVAKIPVAISFGTVLWNYNPLMVFIAVIVKLPLYFIRTKINNENREFHIQTDVLQREKSYFRNIPVDKSSVKEFKIYHMQEYVCDKYDVSVKKYYKKFKGRFVKNSIVDLFLDYYDSITVIIVQIIFGVSVFKGEMLFGDFTLLIAAFSNLTGSVETLVDFASELKEIRKQDDMLLEYFDTKEIFELGEENNTQIAECFHTITLKKVSFKYPETDKFVLRDLDMEIPAGKICGLVGLNGSGKSTLINLILRLYKPDSGEILLDGINIEKYNIESYYSAIACVFQNTNRYAMPIKEYIAAGRVCDDKKITSVLSQVKLDNWCKEQPHGIDTMLTRAFSSEADSVEPSIGQWQKLSIARAIYKDAPIMILDEPSASLDVDTENEIFNYISKLTVGKTAILVSHRLSNIIGCDLIYMLKDGKIIEQGTHSELLDANGVYADLFRQQAKYYTI
;
A
#
# COMPACT_ATOMS: atom_id res chain seq x y z
N MET A 1 -36.03 3.43 18.73
CA MET A 1 -36.34 2.75 17.46
C MET A 1 -35.23 3.03 16.47
N GLU A 2 -34.04 2.52 16.77
CA GLU A 2 -32.84 2.64 15.92
C GLU A 2 -31.98 1.42 16.21
N ASN A 3 -32.32 0.30 15.63
CA ASN A 3 -31.48 -0.89 15.63
C ASN A 3 -32.17 -1.97 14.79
N LEU A 4 -32.07 -1.86 13.48
CA LEU A 4 -32.28 -2.96 12.51
C LEU A 4 -31.89 -2.50 11.10
N THR A 5 -30.60 -2.25 10.87
CA THR A 5 -30.03 -2.29 9.51
C THR A 5 -28.71 -3.05 9.54
N GLY A 6 -28.85 -4.35 9.81
CA GLY A 6 -27.81 -5.31 9.50
C GLY A 6 -27.67 -5.42 7.98
N GLY A 7 -26.44 -5.31 7.48
CA GLY A 7 -26.09 -5.76 6.15
C GLY A 7 -26.20 -4.72 5.04
N THR A 8 -25.43 -3.64 5.12
CA THR A 8 -25.08 -2.91 3.89
C THR A 8 -23.88 -3.59 3.24
N PRO A 9 -23.95 -3.85 1.92
CA PRO A 9 -22.87 -4.51 1.20
C PRO A 9 -21.58 -3.67 1.15
N PRO A 10 -20.42 -4.28 0.88
CA PRO A 10 -19.07 -3.73 1.01
C PRO A 10 -18.71 -2.53 0.11
N VAL A 11 -19.70 -1.88 -0.49
CA VAL A 11 -19.51 -0.79 -1.48
C VAL A 11 -19.44 0.61 -0.83
N ARG A 12 -19.38 0.72 0.51
CA ARG A 12 -19.37 2.04 1.18
C ARG A 12 -18.20 2.97 0.83
N TYR A 13 -17.08 2.43 0.38
CA TYR A 13 -15.86 3.22 0.10
C TYR A 13 -15.62 3.58 -1.36
N LEU A 14 -16.55 3.25 -2.28
CA LEU A 14 -16.43 3.56 -3.70
C LEU A 14 -17.51 4.55 -4.20
N PRO A 15 -17.60 5.78 -3.65
CA PRO A 15 -18.56 6.78 -4.17
C PRO A 15 -18.26 7.21 -5.61
N CYS A 16 -17.09 6.84 -6.16
CA CYS A 16 -16.67 7.20 -7.51
C CYS A 16 -17.08 6.19 -8.59
N VAL A 17 -17.73 5.06 -8.22
CA VAL A 17 -18.14 3.98 -9.14
C VAL A 17 -19.62 4.14 -9.58
N VAL A 18 -20.25 5.25 -9.20
CA VAL A 18 -21.69 5.49 -9.41
C VAL A 18 -22.15 5.35 -10.88
N PRO A 19 -21.43 5.81 -11.92
CA PRO A 19 -21.87 5.61 -13.30
C PRO A 19 -21.79 4.16 -13.77
N CYS A 20 -20.89 3.35 -13.20
CA CYS A 20 -20.68 1.96 -13.62
C CYS A 20 -21.70 0.97 -13.05
N LYS A 21 -22.44 1.34 -11.99
CA LYS A 21 -23.35 0.41 -11.29
C LYS A 21 -24.45 -0.18 -12.19
N LEU A 22 -24.85 0.48 -13.25
CA LEU A 22 -25.90 0.04 -14.15
C LEU A 22 -25.39 -0.55 -15.46
N TYR A 23 -24.29 -0.03 -16.02
CA TYR A 23 -23.80 -0.46 -17.32
C TYR A 23 -23.15 -1.86 -17.31
N PHE A 24 -22.26 -2.12 -16.35
CA PHE A 24 -21.56 -3.41 -16.25
C PHE A 24 -22.51 -4.61 -16.03
N PRO A 25 -23.46 -4.58 -15.07
CA PRO A 25 -24.39 -5.69 -14.90
C PRO A 25 -25.25 -5.97 -16.13
N VAL A 26 -25.76 -4.92 -16.77
CA VAL A 26 -26.62 -5.07 -17.96
C VAL A 26 -25.81 -5.64 -19.14
N LEU A 27 -24.61 -5.13 -19.38
CA LEU A 27 -23.70 -5.64 -20.42
C LEU A 27 -23.30 -7.10 -20.17
N ALA A 28 -22.98 -7.46 -18.93
CA ALA A 28 -22.63 -8.81 -18.57
C ALA A 28 -23.81 -9.78 -18.77
N ILE A 29 -25.02 -9.40 -18.40
CA ILE A 29 -26.23 -10.20 -18.64
C ILE A 29 -26.47 -10.38 -20.14
N ILE A 30 -26.31 -9.34 -20.95
CA ILE A 30 -26.48 -9.42 -22.42
C ILE A 30 -25.42 -10.36 -23.03
N LEU A 31 -24.16 -10.22 -22.62
CA LEU A 31 -23.07 -11.07 -23.10
C LEU A 31 -23.29 -12.55 -22.75
N GLU A 32 -23.73 -12.82 -21.53
CA GLU A 32 -24.00 -14.19 -21.08
C GLU A 32 -25.22 -14.81 -21.73
N GLN A 33 -26.31 -14.04 -22.00
CA GLN A 33 -27.50 -14.53 -22.69
C GLN A 33 -27.27 -14.86 -24.15
N LYS A 34 -26.19 -14.37 -24.76
CA LYS A 34 -25.81 -14.73 -26.13
C LYS A 34 -25.66 -16.24 -26.33
N GLU A 35 -25.10 -16.95 -25.35
CA GLU A 35 -24.91 -18.41 -25.42
C GLU A 35 -26.24 -19.12 -25.66
N PHE A 36 -27.31 -18.64 -25.02
CA PHE A 36 -28.67 -19.15 -25.23
C PHE A 36 -29.15 -18.87 -26.64
N VAL A 37 -29.08 -17.62 -27.11
CA VAL A 37 -29.54 -17.21 -28.44
C VAL A 37 -28.78 -17.93 -29.53
N SER A 38 -27.46 -18.04 -29.44
CA SER A 38 -26.60 -18.73 -30.41
C SER A 38 -26.90 -20.22 -30.48
N SER A 39 -27.11 -20.89 -29.35
CA SER A 39 -27.45 -22.30 -29.29
C SER A 39 -28.84 -22.57 -29.92
N TRP A 40 -29.81 -21.70 -29.64
CA TRP A 40 -31.14 -21.81 -30.22
C TRP A 40 -31.13 -21.59 -31.75
N LEU A 41 -30.43 -20.56 -32.23
CA LEU A 41 -30.29 -20.29 -33.68
C LEU A 41 -29.61 -21.46 -34.40
N SER A 42 -28.53 -21.99 -33.81
CA SER A 42 -27.81 -23.15 -34.35
C SER A 42 -28.73 -24.37 -34.46
N ALA A 43 -29.55 -24.62 -33.45
CA ALA A 43 -30.52 -25.73 -33.48
C ALA A 43 -31.56 -25.57 -34.60
N GLN A 44 -32.09 -24.35 -34.83
CA GLN A 44 -33.01 -24.10 -35.93
C GLN A 44 -32.36 -24.36 -37.30
N ILE A 45 -31.10 -23.93 -37.46
CA ILE A 45 -30.36 -24.20 -38.71
C ILE A 45 -30.21 -25.72 -38.93
N PHE A 46 -29.83 -26.47 -37.91
CA PHE A 46 -29.67 -27.93 -38.01
C PHE A 46 -30.99 -28.65 -38.30
N ASN A 47 -32.10 -28.25 -37.67
CA ASN A 47 -33.41 -28.82 -37.95
C ASN A 47 -33.85 -28.59 -39.42
N ILE A 48 -33.63 -27.37 -39.93
CA ILE A 48 -33.95 -27.06 -41.33
C ILE A 48 -33.06 -27.86 -42.28
N LEU A 49 -31.77 -27.97 -42.01
CA LEU A 49 -30.84 -28.77 -42.82
C LEU A 49 -31.25 -30.25 -42.84
N GLN A 50 -31.69 -30.79 -41.71
CA GLN A 50 -32.20 -32.16 -41.66
C GLN A 50 -33.40 -32.36 -42.59
N PHE A 51 -34.41 -31.46 -42.59
CA PHE A 51 -35.54 -31.51 -43.48
C PHE A 51 -35.15 -31.43 -44.96
N ILE A 52 -34.13 -30.62 -45.30
CA ILE A 52 -33.61 -30.55 -46.67
C ILE A 52 -32.97 -31.88 -47.10
N VAL A 53 -32.20 -32.50 -46.22
CA VAL A 53 -31.52 -33.79 -46.47
C VAL A 53 -32.54 -34.92 -46.61
N GLU A 54 -33.65 -34.88 -45.86
CA GLU A 54 -34.74 -35.86 -45.93
C GLU A 54 -35.60 -35.75 -47.24
N GLY A 55 -35.19 -34.89 -48.18
CA GLY A 55 -35.80 -34.77 -49.50
C GLY A 55 -36.90 -33.72 -49.57
N LYS A 56 -37.11 -32.89 -48.59
CA LYS A 56 -38.04 -31.74 -48.67
C LYS A 56 -37.33 -30.55 -49.32
N HIS A 57 -37.14 -30.58 -50.62
CA HIS A 57 -36.45 -29.51 -51.38
C HIS A 57 -37.37 -28.29 -51.58
N ASP A 58 -37.69 -27.59 -50.53
CA ASP A 58 -38.43 -26.32 -50.56
C ASP A 58 -37.50 -25.12 -50.46
N ILE A 59 -37.61 -24.20 -51.43
CA ILE A 59 -36.84 -22.95 -51.47
C ILE A 59 -37.08 -22.11 -50.20
N SER A 60 -38.25 -22.21 -49.57
CA SER A 60 -38.59 -21.52 -48.34
C SER A 60 -37.69 -21.98 -47.17
N LEU A 61 -37.37 -23.28 -47.09
CA LEU A 61 -36.47 -23.83 -46.06
C LEU A 61 -35.04 -23.31 -46.24
N LEU A 62 -34.56 -23.26 -47.49
CA LEU A 62 -33.23 -22.71 -47.77
C LEU A 62 -33.12 -21.23 -47.37
N ARG A 63 -34.16 -20.43 -47.69
CA ARG A 63 -34.22 -19.01 -47.28
C ARG A 63 -34.21 -18.86 -45.75
N SER A 64 -34.94 -19.69 -45.03
CA SER A 64 -34.96 -19.69 -43.57
C SER A 64 -33.61 -20.07 -42.98
N ALA A 65 -32.92 -21.07 -43.53
CA ALA A 65 -31.57 -21.44 -43.09
C ALA A 65 -30.56 -20.30 -43.29
N ILE A 66 -30.61 -19.64 -44.46
CA ILE A 66 -29.75 -18.46 -44.71
C ILE A 66 -30.08 -17.33 -43.74
N PHE A 67 -31.37 -17.05 -43.51
CA PHE A 67 -31.79 -16.00 -42.57
C PHE A 67 -31.24 -16.25 -41.13
N PHE A 68 -31.42 -17.47 -40.60
CA PHE A 68 -30.88 -17.80 -39.26
C PHE A 68 -29.36 -17.77 -39.22
N SER A 69 -28.67 -18.17 -40.31
CA SER A 69 -27.20 -18.07 -40.39
C SER A 69 -26.71 -16.63 -40.38
N VAL A 70 -27.36 -15.74 -41.11
CA VAL A 70 -27.06 -14.29 -41.09
C VAL A 70 -27.35 -13.70 -39.72
N LEU A 71 -28.46 -14.09 -39.09
CA LEU A 71 -28.80 -13.62 -37.75
C LEU A 71 -27.76 -14.07 -36.71
N LEU A 72 -27.32 -15.34 -36.78
CA LEU A 72 -26.26 -15.87 -35.92
C LEU A 72 -24.94 -15.10 -36.12
N PHE A 73 -24.57 -14.78 -37.35
CA PHE A 73 -23.42 -13.97 -37.67
C PHE A 73 -23.52 -12.54 -37.06
N CYS A 74 -24.70 -11.91 -37.20
CA CYS A 74 -24.95 -10.60 -36.58
C CYS A 74 -24.85 -10.63 -35.05
N VAL A 75 -25.37 -11.68 -34.40
CA VAL A 75 -25.25 -11.87 -32.95
C VAL A 75 -23.77 -12.00 -32.52
N ASN A 76 -22.96 -12.75 -33.26
CA ASN A 76 -21.54 -12.90 -32.98
C ASN A 76 -20.74 -11.59 -33.16
N ILE A 77 -21.07 -10.80 -34.20
CA ILE A 77 -20.45 -9.47 -34.40
C ILE A 77 -20.85 -8.53 -33.26
N ALA A 78 -22.12 -8.49 -32.90
CA ALA A 78 -22.59 -7.63 -31.80
C ALA A 78 -21.90 -7.97 -30.49
N GLU A 79 -21.74 -9.26 -30.19
CA GLU A 79 -20.98 -9.70 -29.02
C GLU A 79 -19.53 -9.24 -29.07
N TRP A 80 -18.84 -9.47 -30.19
CA TRP A 80 -17.44 -9.05 -30.33
C TRP A 80 -17.28 -7.55 -30.09
N LEU A 81 -18.18 -6.73 -30.64
CA LEU A 81 -18.20 -5.28 -30.44
C LEU A 81 -18.45 -4.93 -28.97
N ILE A 82 -19.47 -5.53 -28.36
CA ILE A 82 -19.81 -5.28 -26.93
C ILE A 82 -18.67 -5.70 -26.02
N SER A 83 -18.08 -6.88 -26.25
CA SER A 83 -16.95 -7.39 -25.46
C SER A 83 -15.73 -6.47 -25.57
N THR A 84 -15.40 -6.01 -26.79
CA THR A 84 -14.28 -5.10 -27.03
C THR A 84 -14.49 -3.76 -26.31
N ILE A 85 -15.69 -3.16 -26.46
CA ILE A 85 -16.03 -1.90 -25.79
C ILE A 85 -16.01 -2.08 -24.27
N SER A 86 -16.57 -3.17 -23.76
CA SER A 86 -16.54 -3.49 -22.32
C SER A 86 -15.11 -3.59 -21.78
N GLY A 87 -14.21 -4.26 -22.53
CA GLY A 87 -12.80 -4.36 -22.16
C GLY A 87 -12.06 -3.02 -22.13
N LEU A 88 -12.34 -2.12 -23.09
CA LEU A 88 -11.78 -0.77 -23.10
C LEU A 88 -12.27 0.05 -21.90
N ILE A 89 -13.55 -0.02 -21.60
CA ILE A 89 -14.15 0.67 -20.45
C ILE A 89 -13.56 0.11 -19.15
N GLU A 90 -13.44 -1.23 -19.02
CA GLU A 90 -12.85 -1.88 -17.84
C GLU A 90 -11.42 -1.39 -17.56
N ASN A 91 -10.56 -1.39 -18.59
CA ASN A 91 -9.17 -0.95 -18.45
C ASN A 91 -9.07 0.52 -18.03
N TYR A 92 -9.87 1.39 -18.65
CA TYR A 92 -9.93 2.81 -18.27
C TYR A 92 -10.33 3.00 -16.80
N TRP A 93 -11.38 2.30 -16.36
CA TRP A 93 -11.84 2.40 -14.98
C TRP A 93 -10.88 1.78 -13.98
N ARG A 94 -10.20 0.69 -14.34
CA ARG A 94 -9.18 0.04 -13.51
C ARG A 94 -8.08 1.03 -13.14
N GLU A 95 -7.52 1.73 -14.12
CA GLU A 95 -6.50 2.75 -13.88
C GLU A 95 -7.04 3.89 -13.03
N HIS A 96 -8.23 4.40 -13.34
CA HIS A 96 -8.81 5.51 -12.59
C HIS A 96 -9.09 5.18 -11.13
N VAL A 97 -9.62 3.98 -10.86
CA VAL A 97 -9.88 3.50 -9.49
C VAL A 97 -8.59 3.26 -8.74
N ASN A 98 -7.59 2.65 -9.39
CA ASN A 98 -6.28 2.39 -8.78
C ASN A 98 -5.60 3.69 -8.36
N VAL A 99 -5.56 4.71 -9.21
CA VAL A 99 -4.99 6.03 -8.85
C VAL A 99 -5.69 6.63 -7.62
N LYS A 100 -7.03 6.60 -7.59
CA LYS A 100 -7.79 7.12 -6.45
C LYS A 100 -7.56 6.32 -5.17
N LEU A 101 -7.49 5.00 -5.27
CA LEU A 101 -7.24 4.12 -4.14
C LEU A 101 -5.83 4.35 -3.58
N GLN A 102 -4.81 4.39 -4.44
CA GLN A 102 -3.44 4.70 -4.03
C GLN A 102 -3.35 6.08 -3.35
N THR A 103 -4.02 7.09 -3.89
CA THR A 103 -4.08 8.40 -3.24
C THR A 103 -4.70 8.34 -1.83
N LYS A 104 -5.75 7.52 -1.64
CA LYS A 104 -6.33 7.29 -0.31
C LYS A 104 -5.36 6.59 0.64
N PHE A 105 -4.63 5.57 0.17
CA PHE A 105 -3.59 4.91 0.96
C PHE A 105 -2.52 5.92 1.39
N MET A 106 -1.99 6.72 0.46
CA MET A 106 -0.97 7.74 0.78
C MET A 106 -1.46 8.73 1.85
N LYS A 107 -2.73 9.19 1.74
CA LYS A 107 -3.33 10.07 2.75
C LYS A 107 -3.51 9.38 4.10
N LYS A 108 -3.90 8.11 4.11
CA LYS A 108 -4.03 7.33 5.35
C LYS A 108 -2.68 7.06 5.98
N ASP A 109 -1.68 6.64 5.18
CA ASP A 109 -0.30 6.43 5.63
C ASP A 109 0.28 7.68 6.33
N TYR A 110 0.02 8.87 5.77
CA TYR A 110 0.45 10.13 6.38
C TYR A 110 -0.17 10.37 7.75
N ARG A 111 -1.37 9.87 8.00
CA ARG A 111 -2.13 10.09 9.24
C ARG A 111 -1.89 9.02 10.31
N ILE A 112 -1.38 7.87 9.94
CA ILE A 112 -1.09 6.77 10.87
C ILE A 112 0.15 7.12 11.70
N ASP A 113 0.11 6.77 13.00
CA ASP A 113 1.23 6.93 13.92
C ASP A 113 2.45 6.11 13.46
N ILE A 114 3.65 6.69 13.61
CA ILE A 114 4.92 6.04 13.26
C ILE A 114 5.10 4.73 14.02
N ALA A 115 4.69 4.66 15.28
CA ALA A 115 4.74 3.43 16.08
C ALA A 115 4.01 2.25 15.40
N ASN A 116 3.00 2.52 14.59
CA ASN A 116 2.28 1.51 13.83
C ASN A 116 3.06 0.98 12.61
N PHE A 117 4.02 1.76 12.08
CA PHE A 117 4.87 1.28 10.98
C PHE A 117 5.91 0.24 11.44
N ASP A 118 6.23 0.21 12.72
CA ASP A 118 7.09 -0.82 13.32
C ASP A 118 6.33 -2.14 13.56
N ASN A 119 4.98 -2.15 13.45
CA ASN A 119 4.14 -3.33 13.65
C ASN A 119 4.06 -4.19 12.37
N PRO A 120 4.63 -5.42 12.37
CA PRO A 120 4.60 -6.31 11.21
C PRO A 120 3.18 -6.71 10.77
N GLU A 121 2.22 -6.75 11.69
CA GLU A 121 0.83 -7.10 11.40
C GLU A 121 0.15 -6.01 10.58
N LEU A 122 0.33 -4.74 10.96
CA LEU A 122 -0.20 -3.61 10.19
C LEU A 122 0.42 -3.55 8.79
N GLN A 123 1.74 -3.78 8.68
CA GLN A 123 2.40 -3.82 7.37
C GLN A 123 1.87 -4.97 6.49
N SER A 124 1.58 -6.13 7.08
CA SER A 124 0.96 -7.24 6.36
C SER A 124 -0.45 -6.88 5.89
N ARG A 125 -1.29 -6.30 6.75
CA ARG A 125 -2.64 -5.81 6.39
C ARG A 125 -2.59 -4.78 5.28
N ARG A 126 -1.68 -3.81 5.35
CA ARG A 126 -1.46 -2.80 4.32
C ARG A 126 -1.07 -3.42 2.99
N SER A 127 -0.14 -4.37 2.99
CA SER A 127 0.31 -5.07 1.78
C SER A 127 -0.83 -5.84 1.11
N VAL A 128 -1.64 -6.56 1.88
CA VAL A 128 -2.83 -7.26 1.39
C VAL A 128 -3.85 -6.26 0.82
N ALA A 129 -4.15 -5.20 1.57
CA ALA A 129 -5.10 -4.17 1.15
C ALA A 129 -4.68 -3.47 -0.15
N GLN A 130 -3.39 -3.17 -0.32
CA GLN A 130 -2.86 -2.59 -1.57
C GLN A 130 -2.88 -3.55 -2.75
N GLY A 131 -2.84 -4.86 -2.51
CA GLY A 131 -2.93 -5.89 -3.55
C GLY A 131 -4.35 -6.16 -4.05
N ILE A 132 -5.38 -5.58 -3.44
CA ILE A 132 -6.77 -5.74 -3.86
C ILE A 132 -7.01 -4.94 -5.15
N ASP A 133 -7.55 -5.62 -6.17
CA ASP A 133 -8.11 -4.97 -7.35
C ASP A 133 -9.64 -4.89 -7.22
N PRO A 134 -10.21 -3.70 -6.90
CA PRO A 134 -11.65 -3.57 -6.71
C PRO A 134 -12.45 -3.83 -7.98
N ILE A 135 -11.87 -3.59 -9.16
CA ILE A 135 -12.55 -3.82 -10.44
C ILE A 135 -12.68 -5.32 -10.71
N ASP A 136 -11.63 -6.10 -10.40
CA ASP A 136 -11.69 -7.55 -10.51
C ASP A 136 -12.74 -8.16 -9.55
N GLN A 137 -12.81 -7.66 -8.32
CA GLN A 137 -13.84 -8.08 -7.36
C GLN A 137 -15.26 -7.77 -7.86
N ILE A 138 -15.49 -6.54 -8.36
CA ILE A 138 -16.79 -6.15 -8.93
C ILE A 138 -17.14 -7.03 -10.13
N LYS A 139 -16.18 -7.31 -11.00
CA LYS A 139 -16.36 -8.18 -12.17
C LYS A 139 -16.78 -9.60 -11.77
N LYS A 140 -16.12 -10.19 -10.76
CA LYS A 140 -16.49 -11.50 -10.22
C LYS A 140 -17.93 -11.52 -9.69
N VAL A 141 -18.32 -10.50 -8.95
CA VAL A 141 -19.69 -10.38 -8.45
C VAL A 141 -20.70 -10.26 -9.60
N ILE A 142 -20.41 -9.42 -10.58
CA ILE A 142 -21.30 -9.20 -11.73
C ILE A 142 -21.41 -10.46 -12.58
N SER A 143 -20.29 -11.13 -12.89
CA SER A 143 -20.30 -12.37 -13.69
C SER A 143 -21.05 -13.50 -12.97
N GLY A 144 -20.89 -13.64 -11.66
CA GLY A 144 -21.65 -14.60 -10.87
C GLY A 144 -23.17 -14.34 -10.94
N VAL A 145 -23.59 -13.09 -10.76
CA VAL A 145 -25.01 -12.71 -10.85
C VAL A 145 -25.55 -12.88 -12.27
N ALA A 146 -24.76 -12.56 -13.30
CA ALA A 146 -25.16 -12.69 -14.71
C ALA A 146 -25.39 -14.14 -15.16
N LYS A 147 -24.83 -15.13 -14.47
CA LYS A 147 -25.09 -16.55 -14.74
C LYS A 147 -26.47 -17.03 -14.27
N ILE A 148 -27.14 -16.29 -13.38
CA ILE A 148 -28.50 -16.66 -12.92
C ILE A 148 -29.53 -16.67 -14.05
N PRO A 149 -29.69 -15.60 -14.88
CA PRO A 149 -30.58 -15.62 -16.01
C PRO A 149 -30.24 -16.72 -17.04
N VAL A 150 -28.95 -16.99 -17.27
CA VAL A 150 -28.49 -18.07 -18.16
C VAL A 150 -28.96 -19.44 -17.66
N ALA A 151 -28.74 -19.72 -16.37
CA ALA A 151 -29.18 -20.96 -15.76
C ALA A 151 -30.71 -21.14 -15.85
N ILE A 152 -31.49 -20.08 -15.68
CA ILE A 152 -32.94 -20.10 -15.82
C ILE A 152 -33.32 -20.39 -17.28
N SER A 153 -32.71 -19.70 -18.27
CA SER A 153 -33.01 -19.87 -19.68
C SER A 153 -32.77 -21.31 -20.15
N PHE A 154 -31.59 -21.85 -19.89
CA PHE A 154 -31.29 -23.24 -20.26
C PHE A 154 -32.02 -24.26 -19.38
N GLY A 155 -32.28 -23.94 -18.13
CA GLY A 155 -33.09 -24.74 -17.23
C GLY A 155 -34.53 -24.90 -17.75
N THR A 156 -35.15 -23.85 -18.28
CA THR A 156 -36.50 -23.91 -18.87
C THR A 156 -36.56 -24.79 -20.13
N VAL A 157 -35.52 -24.77 -20.97
CA VAL A 157 -35.42 -25.65 -22.13
C VAL A 157 -35.40 -27.12 -21.71
N LEU A 158 -34.56 -27.47 -20.75
CA LEU A 158 -34.46 -28.83 -20.22
C LEU A 158 -35.74 -29.26 -19.49
N TRP A 159 -36.34 -28.36 -18.72
CA TRP A 159 -37.58 -28.61 -18.00
C TRP A 159 -38.74 -28.97 -18.91
N ASN A 160 -38.87 -28.24 -20.03
CA ASN A 160 -39.91 -28.51 -21.03
C ASN A 160 -39.74 -29.85 -21.74
N TYR A 161 -38.48 -30.33 -21.87
CA TYR A 161 -38.21 -31.64 -22.44
C TYR A 161 -38.37 -32.75 -21.39
N ASN A 162 -37.66 -32.65 -20.28
CA ASN A 162 -37.74 -33.59 -19.14
C ASN A 162 -37.27 -32.93 -17.85
N PRO A 163 -38.16 -32.66 -16.89
CA PRO A 163 -37.78 -32.03 -15.61
C PRO A 163 -36.67 -32.77 -14.83
N LEU A 164 -36.58 -34.09 -14.97
CA LEU A 164 -35.55 -34.90 -14.32
C LEU A 164 -34.14 -34.49 -14.72
N MET A 165 -33.94 -34.03 -15.96
CA MET A 165 -32.63 -33.60 -16.47
C MET A 165 -32.13 -32.34 -15.76
N VAL A 166 -33.02 -31.45 -15.35
CA VAL A 166 -32.64 -30.27 -14.55
C VAL A 166 -32.12 -30.69 -13.18
N PHE A 167 -32.80 -31.62 -12.51
CA PHE A 167 -32.35 -32.16 -11.21
C PHE A 167 -31.01 -32.88 -11.34
N ILE A 168 -30.83 -33.69 -12.40
CA ILE A 168 -29.56 -34.36 -12.66
C ILE A 168 -28.45 -33.34 -12.84
N ALA A 169 -28.64 -32.29 -13.63
CA ALA A 169 -27.64 -31.24 -13.90
C ALA A 169 -27.19 -30.55 -12.62
N VAL A 170 -28.09 -30.32 -11.67
CA VAL A 170 -27.78 -29.71 -10.36
C VAL A 170 -27.09 -30.70 -9.42
N ILE A 171 -27.64 -31.91 -9.29
CA ILE A 171 -27.13 -32.94 -8.35
C ILE A 171 -25.71 -33.36 -8.70
N VAL A 172 -25.41 -33.48 -9.98
CA VAL A 172 -24.07 -33.85 -10.49
C VAL A 172 -23.00 -32.83 -10.03
N LYS A 173 -23.35 -31.55 -9.84
CA LYS A 173 -22.42 -30.50 -9.41
C LYS A 173 -22.23 -30.39 -7.90
N LEU A 174 -23.09 -31.01 -7.09
CA LEU A 174 -22.97 -30.95 -5.62
C LEU A 174 -21.64 -31.50 -5.07
N PRO A 175 -21.13 -32.67 -5.50
CA PRO A 175 -19.84 -33.17 -5.01
C PRO A 175 -18.67 -32.24 -5.31
N LEU A 176 -18.69 -31.61 -6.48
CA LEU A 176 -17.69 -30.64 -6.92
C LEU A 176 -17.59 -29.44 -5.97
N TYR A 177 -18.73 -28.95 -5.50
CA TYR A 177 -18.79 -27.86 -4.53
C TYR A 177 -17.98 -28.15 -3.28
N PHE A 178 -18.20 -29.30 -2.66
CA PHE A 178 -17.50 -29.66 -1.42
C PHE A 178 -16.00 -29.81 -1.65
N ILE A 179 -15.60 -30.39 -2.77
CA ILE A 179 -14.17 -30.59 -3.12
C ILE A 179 -13.51 -29.24 -3.36
N ARG A 180 -14.09 -28.36 -4.20
CA ARG A 180 -13.53 -27.03 -4.49
C ARG A 180 -13.46 -26.14 -3.27
N THR A 181 -14.50 -26.11 -2.43
CA THR A 181 -14.49 -25.34 -1.18
C THR A 181 -13.36 -25.78 -0.25
N LYS A 182 -13.12 -27.10 -0.16
CA LYS A 182 -12.00 -27.63 0.62
C LYS A 182 -10.64 -27.20 0.04
N ILE A 183 -10.46 -27.32 -1.26
CA ILE A 183 -9.22 -26.91 -1.96
C ILE A 183 -8.96 -25.42 -1.74
N ASN A 184 -9.97 -24.56 -1.91
CA ASN A 184 -9.85 -23.11 -1.73
C ASN A 184 -9.44 -22.74 -0.30
N ASN A 185 -10.04 -23.39 0.72
CA ASN A 185 -9.65 -23.19 2.11
C ASN A 185 -8.19 -23.61 2.37
N GLU A 186 -7.80 -24.78 1.86
CA GLU A 186 -6.41 -25.25 1.98
C GLU A 186 -5.44 -24.34 1.20
N ASN A 187 -5.80 -23.77 0.05
CA ASN A 187 -4.97 -22.82 -0.71
C ASN A 187 -4.71 -21.55 0.11
N ARG A 188 -5.73 -21.07 0.79
CA ARG A 188 -5.60 -19.89 1.66
C ARG A 188 -4.63 -20.12 2.82
N GLU A 189 -4.77 -21.24 3.53
CA GLU A 189 -3.82 -21.60 4.60
C GLU A 189 -2.38 -21.69 4.10
N PHE A 190 -2.21 -22.24 2.90
CA PHE A 190 -0.91 -22.30 2.26
C PHE A 190 -0.32 -20.90 2.00
N HIS A 191 -1.10 -19.94 1.50
CA HIS A 191 -0.64 -18.57 1.26
C HIS A 191 -0.18 -17.91 2.57
N ILE A 192 -0.95 -18.04 3.65
CA ILE A 192 -0.58 -17.52 4.98
C ILE A 192 0.72 -18.15 5.47
N GLN A 193 0.85 -19.48 5.39
CA GLN A 193 2.05 -20.20 5.85
C GLN A 193 3.31 -19.94 5.00
N THR A 194 3.15 -19.48 3.78
CA THR A 194 4.27 -19.21 2.86
C THR A 194 4.61 -17.75 2.72
N ASP A 195 3.83 -16.83 3.32
CA ASP A 195 4.06 -15.39 3.25
C ASP A 195 5.45 -14.99 3.78
N VAL A 196 5.88 -15.55 4.91
CA VAL A 196 7.22 -15.34 5.46
C VAL A 196 8.31 -15.76 4.46
N LEU A 197 8.15 -16.92 3.80
CA LEU A 197 9.10 -17.39 2.80
C LEU A 197 9.11 -16.51 1.54
N GLN A 198 7.97 -15.96 1.16
CA GLN A 198 7.87 -15.00 0.06
C GLN A 198 8.59 -13.70 0.37
N ARG A 199 8.46 -13.18 1.61
CA ARG A 199 9.18 -11.99 2.08
C ARG A 199 10.69 -12.24 2.13
N GLU A 200 11.12 -13.39 2.68
CA GLU A 200 12.53 -13.79 2.73
C GLU A 200 13.13 -13.87 1.31
N LYS A 201 12.44 -14.52 0.39
CA LYS A 201 12.83 -14.59 -1.02
C LYS A 201 12.95 -13.21 -1.66
N SER A 202 11.98 -12.32 -1.43
CA SER A 202 12.00 -10.96 -1.97
C SER A 202 13.13 -10.13 -1.40
N TYR A 203 13.43 -10.28 -0.11
CA TYR A 203 14.54 -9.62 0.56
C TYR A 203 15.88 -9.97 -0.10
N PHE A 204 16.21 -11.26 -0.19
CA PHE A 204 17.49 -11.68 -0.81
C PHE A 204 17.58 -11.30 -2.29
N ARG A 205 16.48 -11.33 -3.05
CA ARG A 205 16.45 -10.89 -4.45
C ARG A 205 16.76 -9.41 -4.61
N ASN A 206 16.39 -8.58 -3.64
CA ASN A 206 16.53 -7.12 -3.73
C ASN A 206 17.91 -6.63 -3.29
N ILE A 207 18.65 -7.36 -2.44
CA ILE A 207 20.00 -6.97 -1.97
C ILE A 207 20.94 -6.56 -3.13
N PRO A 208 21.07 -7.31 -4.26
CA PRO A 208 21.99 -6.97 -5.33
C PRO A 208 21.63 -5.71 -6.12
N VAL A 209 20.39 -5.23 -6.04
CA VAL A 209 19.88 -4.08 -6.80
C VAL A 209 19.60 -2.86 -5.94
N ASP A 210 19.56 -3.01 -4.61
CA ASP A 210 19.35 -1.92 -3.70
C ASP A 210 20.62 -1.04 -3.58
N LYS A 211 20.48 0.26 -3.87
CA LYS A 211 21.58 1.25 -3.89
C LYS A 211 22.31 1.34 -2.55
N SER A 212 21.64 1.08 -1.45
CA SER A 212 22.23 1.09 -0.10
C SER A 212 23.14 -0.13 0.15
N SER A 213 22.72 -1.30 -0.31
CA SER A 213 23.38 -2.59 -0.02
C SER A 213 24.41 -3.00 -1.06
N VAL A 214 24.25 -2.55 -2.34
CA VAL A 214 25.05 -3.06 -3.47
C VAL A 214 26.55 -2.84 -3.33
N LYS A 215 26.98 -1.78 -2.64
CA LYS A 215 28.42 -1.48 -2.45
C LYS A 215 29.08 -2.55 -1.56
N GLU A 216 28.48 -2.82 -0.41
CA GLU A 216 28.96 -3.85 0.53
C GLU A 216 28.84 -5.25 -0.10
N PHE A 217 27.70 -5.53 -0.75
CA PHE A 217 27.48 -6.77 -1.50
C PHE A 217 28.63 -7.08 -2.46
N LYS A 218 29.14 -6.07 -3.20
CA LYS A 218 30.26 -6.24 -4.14
C LYS A 218 31.61 -6.37 -3.45
N ILE A 219 31.90 -5.47 -2.47
CA ILE A 219 33.21 -5.44 -1.79
C ILE A 219 33.45 -6.70 -0.97
N TYR A 220 32.43 -7.19 -0.29
CA TYR A 220 32.53 -8.41 0.52
C TYR A 220 32.29 -9.70 -0.27
N HIS A 221 32.18 -9.62 -1.62
CA HIS A 221 31.96 -10.77 -2.51
C HIS A 221 30.80 -11.66 -2.06
N MET A 222 29.70 -11.05 -1.60
CA MET A 222 28.55 -11.75 -1.02
C MET A 222 27.67 -12.49 -2.05
N GLN A 223 28.07 -12.53 -3.32
CA GLN A 223 27.24 -13.07 -4.41
C GLN A 223 26.82 -14.51 -4.13
N GLU A 224 27.78 -15.42 -3.88
CA GLU A 224 27.48 -16.82 -3.64
C GLU A 224 26.61 -17.00 -2.38
N TYR A 225 26.99 -16.33 -1.30
CA TYR A 225 26.22 -16.39 -0.04
C TYR A 225 24.75 -15.96 -0.22
N VAL A 226 24.50 -14.83 -0.88
CA VAL A 226 23.12 -14.31 -1.10
C VAL A 226 22.36 -15.22 -2.06
N CYS A 227 23.00 -15.70 -3.13
CA CYS A 227 22.39 -16.66 -4.04
C CYS A 227 22.03 -17.96 -3.33
N ASP A 228 22.91 -18.50 -2.48
CA ASP A 228 22.64 -19.72 -1.70
C ASP A 228 21.46 -19.51 -0.73
N LYS A 229 21.39 -18.37 -0.05
CA LYS A 229 20.26 -18.04 0.83
C LYS A 229 18.96 -17.91 0.05
N TYR A 230 18.99 -17.23 -1.10
CA TYR A 230 17.85 -17.16 -2.00
C TYR A 230 17.39 -18.54 -2.44
N ASP A 231 18.33 -19.38 -2.92
CA ASP A 231 18.06 -20.76 -3.36
C ASP A 231 17.49 -21.65 -2.25
N VAL A 232 17.99 -21.51 -1.02
CA VAL A 232 17.44 -22.24 0.14
C VAL A 232 15.99 -21.82 0.39
N SER A 233 15.69 -20.52 0.37
CA SER A 233 14.34 -20.00 0.57
C SER A 233 13.40 -20.43 -0.56
N VAL A 234 13.87 -20.38 -1.81
CA VAL A 234 13.16 -20.88 -2.99
C VAL A 234 12.90 -22.38 -2.91
N LYS A 235 13.89 -23.19 -2.54
CA LYS A 235 13.74 -24.64 -2.39
C LYS A 235 12.73 -25.01 -1.31
N LYS A 236 12.73 -24.31 -0.17
CA LYS A 236 11.72 -24.49 0.90
C LYS A 236 10.32 -24.17 0.39
N TYR A 237 10.17 -23.04 -0.30
CA TYR A 237 8.90 -22.65 -0.91
C TYR A 237 8.43 -23.66 -1.96
N TYR A 238 9.34 -24.03 -2.89
CA TYR A 238 9.03 -24.98 -3.98
C TYR A 238 8.63 -26.36 -3.48
N LYS A 239 9.26 -26.86 -2.41
CA LYS A 239 8.89 -28.14 -1.80
C LYS A 239 7.45 -28.14 -1.32
N LYS A 240 7.02 -27.07 -0.64
CA LYS A 240 5.64 -26.91 -0.19
C LYS A 240 4.68 -26.71 -1.38
N PHE A 241 5.06 -25.86 -2.32
CA PHE A 241 4.27 -25.53 -3.51
C PHE A 241 4.05 -26.77 -4.40
N LYS A 242 5.12 -27.52 -4.73
CA LYS A 242 5.05 -28.68 -5.62
C LYS A 242 4.08 -29.76 -5.11
N GLY A 243 4.16 -30.09 -3.84
CA GLY A 243 3.26 -31.10 -3.27
C GLY A 243 1.79 -30.71 -3.38
N ARG A 244 1.51 -29.42 -3.15
CA ARG A 244 0.18 -28.88 -3.25
C ARG A 244 -0.31 -28.73 -4.69
N PHE A 245 0.54 -28.19 -5.56
CA PHE A 245 0.24 -28.03 -6.98
C PHE A 245 -0.12 -29.37 -7.62
N VAL A 246 0.69 -30.42 -7.39
CA VAL A 246 0.41 -31.76 -7.92
C VAL A 246 -0.91 -32.31 -7.37
N LYS A 247 -1.16 -32.17 -6.05
CA LYS A 247 -2.42 -32.61 -5.45
C LYS A 247 -3.62 -31.91 -6.09
N ASN A 248 -3.58 -30.59 -6.22
CA ASN A 248 -4.68 -29.82 -6.80
C ASN A 248 -4.88 -30.18 -8.27
N SER A 249 -3.80 -30.23 -9.07
CA SER A 249 -3.89 -30.59 -10.48
C SER A 249 -4.47 -31.98 -10.71
N ILE A 250 -4.16 -32.96 -9.87
CA ILE A 250 -4.75 -34.29 -9.94
C ILE A 250 -6.26 -34.21 -9.64
N VAL A 251 -6.65 -33.44 -8.62
CA VAL A 251 -8.08 -33.28 -8.30
C VAL A 251 -8.81 -32.58 -9.44
N ASP A 252 -8.25 -31.51 -10.00
CA ASP A 252 -8.85 -30.78 -11.14
C ASP A 252 -9.03 -31.71 -12.33
N LEU A 253 -8.03 -32.54 -12.66
CA LEU A 253 -8.15 -33.55 -13.71
C LEU A 253 -9.33 -34.51 -13.45
N PHE A 254 -9.47 -35.01 -12.22
CA PHE A 254 -10.60 -35.89 -11.87
C PHE A 254 -11.95 -35.19 -12.03
N LEU A 255 -12.02 -33.91 -11.64
CA LEU A 255 -13.24 -33.12 -11.76
C LEU A 255 -13.60 -32.88 -13.24
N ASP A 256 -12.64 -32.56 -14.10
CA ASP A 256 -12.82 -32.36 -15.53
C ASP A 256 -13.25 -33.66 -16.23
N TYR A 257 -12.66 -34.81 -15.87
CA TYR A 257 -13.09 -36.11 -16.37
C TYR A 257 -14.50 -36.47 -15.92
N TYR A 258 -14.85 -36.19 -14.67
CA TYR A 258 -16.19 -36.43 -14.16
C TYR A 258 -17.25 -35.66 -14.96
N ASP A 259 -16.97 -34.38 -15.25
CA ASP A 259 -17.83 -33.55 -16.07
C ASP A 259 -17.95 -34.10 -17.49
N SER A 260 -16.85 -34.43 -18.13
CA SER A 260 -16.81 -34.99 -19.48
C SER A 260 -17.63 -36.28 -19.60
N ILE A 261 -17.47 -37.19 -18.62
CA ILE A 261 -18.23 -38.45 -18.58
C ILE A 261 -19.74 -38.16 -18.47
N THR A 262 -20.12 -37.19 -17.62
CA THR A 262 -21.52 -36.81 -17.45
C THR A 262 -22.15 -36.30 -18.77
N VAL A 263 -21.42 -35.42 -19.47
CA VAL A 263 -21.87 -34.89 -20.77
C VAL A 263 -21.99 -36.03 -21.80
N ILE A 264 -21.03 -36.95 -21.87
CA ILE A 264 -21.08 -38.11 -22.77
C ILE A 264 -22.29 -38.99 -22.49
N ILE A 265 -22.59 -39.28 -21.20
CA ILE A 265 -23.77 -40.07 -20.86
C ILE A 265 -25.05 -39.38 -21.36
N VAL A 266 -25.17 -38.07 -21.18
CA VAL A 266 -26.33 -37.29 -21.63
C VAL A 266 -26.41 -37.29 -23.17
N GLN A 267 -25.26 -37.15 -23.85
CA GLN A 267 -25.19 -37.25 -25.33
C GLN A 267 -25.68 -38.61 -25.85
N ILE A 268 -25.29 -39.70 -25.18
CA ILE A 268 -25.73 -41.04 -25.53
C ILE A 268 -27.27 -41.17 -25.35
N ILE A 269 -27.80 -40.67 -24.21
CA ILE A 269 -29.23 -40.73 -23.93
C ILE A 269 -30.05 -40.00 -25.02
N PHE A 270 -29.68 -38.76 -25.34
CA PHE A 270 -30.34 -37.97 -26.36
C PHE A 270 -30.09 -38.53 -27.79
N GLY A 271 -28.86 -39.05 -28.04
CA GLY A 271 -28.52 -39.67 -29.31
C GLY A 271 -29.40 -40.91 -29.64
N VAL A 272 -29.74 -41.70 -28.62
CA VAL A 272 -30.69 -42.82 -28.78
C VAL A 272 -32.10 -42.32 -29.17
N SER A 273 -32.55 -41.20 -28.62
CA SER A 273 -33.85 -40.60 -28.98
C SER A 273 -33.86 -40.09 -30.44
N VAL A 274 -32.73 -39.50 -30.91
CA VAL A 274 -32.58 -39.13 -32.33
C VAL A 274 -32.61 -40.35 -33.22
N PHE A 275 -31.89 -41.42 -32.88
CA PHE A 275 -31.84 -42.66 -33.65
C PHE A 275 -33.23 -43.31 -33.79
N LYS A 276 -34.07 -43.23 -32.74
CA LYS A 276 -35.44 -43.71 -32.75
C LYS A 276 -36.40 -42.80 -33.55
N GLY A 277 -35.95 -41.64 -34.02
CA GLY A 277 -36.80 -40.66 -34.72
C GLY A 277 -37.71 -39.85 -33.79
N GLU A 278 -37.51 -39.94 -32.49
CA GLU A 278 -38.32 -39.24 -31.47
C GLU A 278 -37.90 -37.76 -31.34
N MET A 279 -36.74 -37.36 -31.91
CA MET A 279 -36.15 -36.04 -31.77
C MET A 279 -35.43 -35.61 -33.06
N LEU A 280 -35.49 -34.32 -33.39
CA LEU A 280 -34.72 -33.73 -34.49
C LEU A 280 -33.24 -33.49 -34.04
N PHE A 281 -32.35 -33.47 -35.02
CA PHE A 281 -30.92 -33.30 -34.76
C PHE A 281 -30.58 -31.91 -34.14
N GLY A 282 -31.30 -30.86 -34.56
CA GLY A 282 -31.15 -29.53 -33.97
C GLY A 282 -31.61 -29.48 -32.50
N ASP A 283 -32.71 -30.19 -32.16
CA ASP A 283 -33.17 -30.26 -30.76
C ASP A 283 -32.16 -31.03 -29.89
N PHE A 284 -31.55 -32.09 -30.44
CA PHE A 284 -30.43 -32.78 -29.78
C PHE A 284 -29.26 -31.83 -29.46
N THR A 285 -28.84 -31.01 -30.43
CA THR A 285 -27.75 -30.05 -30.20
C THR A 285 -28.12 -28.99 -29.17
N LEU A 286 -29.38 -28.50 -29.18
CA LEU A 286 -29.89 -27.55 -28.22
C LEU A 286 -29.94 -28.12 -26.79
N LEU A 287 -30.41 -29.37 -26.66
CA LEU A 287 -30.50 -30.02 -25.35
C LEU A 287 -29.11 -30.32 -24.72
N ILE A 288 -28.12 -30.71 -25.54
CA ILE A 288 -26.75 -30.86 -25.10
C ILE A 288 -26.18 -29.51 -24.66
N ALA A 289 -26.34 -28.46 -25.47
CA ALA A 289 -25.92 -27.12 -25.12
C ALA A 289 -26.63 -26.64 -23.83
N ALA A 290 -27.93 -26.89 -23.70
CA ALA A 290 -28.70 -26.54 -22.52
C ALA A 290 -28.18 -27.26 -21.25
N PHE A 291 -27.88 -28.56 -21.35
CA PHE A 291 -27.32 -29.30 -20.23
C PHE A 291 -25.92 -28.78 -19.83
N SER A 292 -25.03 -28.61 -20.81
CA SER A 292 -23.67 -28.12 -20.59
C SER A 292 -23.64 -26.70 -19.99
N ASN A 293 -24.49 -25.80 -20.54
CA ASN A 293 -24.55 -24.42 -20.03
C ASN A 293 -25.24 -24.32 -18.68
N LEU A 294 -26.24 -25.15 -18.38
CA LEU A 294 -26.85 -25.21 -17.06
C LEU A 294 -25.84 -25.71 -16.02
N THR A 295 -25.16 -26.83 -16.30
CA THR A 295 -24.14 -27.39 -15.40
C THR A 295 -22.99 -26.40 -15.18
N GLY A 296 -22.50 -25.73 -16.23
CA GLY A 296 -21.47 -24.68 -16.14
C GLY A 296 -21.94 -23.46 -15.34
N SER A 297 -23.19 -23.04 -15.50
CA SER A 297 -23.78 -21.94 -14.73
C SER A 297 -23.90 -22.29 -13.24
N VAL A 298 -24.33 -23.51 -12.91
CA VAL A 298 -24.37 -24.00 -11.53
C VAL A 298 -22.97 -24.00 -10.91
N GLU A 299 -21.98 -24.47 -11.64
CA GLU A 299 -20.59 -24.46 -11.20
C GLU A 299 -20.07 -23.04 -10.92
N THR A 300 -20.29 -22.11 -11.85
CA THR A 300 -19.91 -20.69 -11.66
C THR A 300 -20.61 -20.06 -10.45
N LEU A 301 -21.88 -20.37 -10.22
CA LEU A 301 -22.62 -19.89 -9.03
C LEU A 301 -22.04 -20.44 -7.73
N VAL A 302 -21.58 -21.68 -7.75
CA VAL A 302 -20.92 -22.32 -6.61
C VAL A 302 -19.57 -21.67 -6.32
N ASP A 303 -18.76 -21.45 -7.35
CA ASP A 303 -17.48 -20.76 -7.22
C ASP A 303 -17.68 -19.32 -6.75
N PHE A 304 -18.67 -18.63 -7.28
CA PHE A 304 -19.08 -17.30 -6.84
C PHE A 304 -19.43 -17.24 -5.35
N ALA A 305 -20.18 -18.23 -4.82
CA ALA A 305 -20.49 -18.29 -3.40
C ALA A 305 -19.24 -18.45 -2.52
N SER A 306 -18.21 -19.15 -3.02
CA SER A 306 -16.92 -19.29 -2.35
C SER A 306 -16.07 -18.01 -2.45
N GLU A 307 -16.06 -17.37 -3.61
CA GLU A 307 -15.35 -16.11 -3.86
C GLU A 307 -15.95 -14.95 -3.05
N LEU A 308 -17.27 -14.89 -2.86
CA LEU A 308 -17.89 -13.87 -2.00
C LEU A 308 -17.35 -13.88 -0.57
N LYS A 309 -17.03 -15.04 -0.01
CA LYS A 309 -16.41 -15.15 1.33
C LYS A 309 -14.99 -14.58 1.32
N GLU A 310 -14.25 -14.80 0.24
CA GLU A 310 -12.88 -14.27 0.11
C GLU A 310 -12.89 -12.75 -0.09
N ILE A 311 -13.75 -12.25 -0.99
CA ILE A 311 -13.95 -10.81 -1.21
C ILE A 311 -14.30 -10.13 0.11
N ARG A 312 -15.27 -10.66 0.86
CA ARG A 312 -15.67 -10.10 2.16
C ARG A 312 -14.50 -10.02 3.13
N LYS A 313 -13.68 -11.06 3.21
CA LYS A 313 -12.51 -11.06 4.10
C LYS A 313 -11.44 -10.05 3.67
N GLN A 314 -11.21 -9.90 2.36
CA GLN A 314 -10.31 -8.88 1.82
C GLN A 314 -10.83 -7.47 2.12
N ASP A 315 -12.14 -7.26 1.99
CA ASP A 315 -12.79 -6.01 2.35
C ASP A 315 -12.69 -5.73 3.86
N ASP A 316 -12.88 -6.74 4.72
CA ASP A 316 -12.70 -6.60 6.16
C ASP A 316 -11.26 -6.17 6.50
N MET A 317 -10.24 -6.76 5.87
CA MET A 317 -8.83 -6.35 6.05
C MET A 317 -8.57 -4.92 5.55
N LEU A 318 -9.17 -4.54 4.43
CA LEU A 318 -9.10 -3.18 3.89
C LEU A 318 -9.74 -2.18 4.86
N LEU A 319 -10.91 -2.50 5.40
CA LEU A 319 -11.61 -1.70 6.39
C LEU A 319 -10.80 -1.57 7.68
N GLU A 320 -10.31 -2.68 8.23
CA GLU A 320 -9.45 -2.68 9.41
C GLU A 320 -8.22 -1.78 9.23
N TYR A 321 -7.61 -1.78 8.03
CA TYR A 321 -6.50 -0.88 7.73
C TYR A 321 -6.95 0.59 7.73
N PHE A 322 -8.06 0.93 7.09
CA PHE A 322 -8.57 2.30 7.06
C PHE A 322 -9.14 2.76 8.42
N ASP A 323 -9.60 1.84 9.26
CA ASP A 323 -10.08 2.09 10.62
C ASP A 323 -8.94 2.14 11.66
N THR A 324 -7.68 1.87 11.25
CA THR A 324 -6.52 2.05 12.15
C THR A 324 -6.51 3.48 12.68
N LYS A 325 -6.32 3.62 14.00
CA LYS A 325 -6.32 4.92 14.68
C LYS A 325 -5.33 5.88 14.02
N GLU A 326 -5.78 7.09 13.80
CA GLU A 326 -4.99 8.18 13.23
C GLU A 326 -4.40 9.04 14.34
N ILE A 327 -3.18 9.50 14.16
CA ILE A 327 -2.53 10.45 15.07
C ILE A 327 -3.32 11.78 15.14
N PHE A 328 -4.08 12.08 14.09
CA PHE A 328 -4.87 13.29 13.94
C PHE A 328 -6.21 13.27 14.69
N GLU A 329 -6.75 12.07 15.02
CA GLU A 329 -8.03 11.96 15.77
C GLU A 329 -7.91 12.41 17.23
N LEU A 330 -6.70 12.43 17.78
CA LEU A 330 -6.45 12.79 19.18
C LEU A 330 -6.50 14.29 19.46
N GLY A 331 -6.59 15.13 18.45
CA GLY A 331 -6.55 16.60 18.59
C GLY A 331 -7.75 17.36 18.02
N GLU A 332 -8.75 16.71 17.43
CA GLU A 332 -9.89 17.39 16.81
C GLU A 332 -10.82 18.09 17.83
N GLU A 333 -10.84 17.68 19.08
CA GLU A 333 -11.64 18.33 20.13
C GLU A 333 -11.05 19.65 20.63
N ASN A 334 -9.74 19.92 20.40
CA ASN A 334 -9.08 21.14 20.80
C ASN A 334 -8.57 21.92 19.59
N ASN A 335 -9.32 22.90 19.15
CA ASN A 335 -8.92 23.91 18.15
C ASN A 335 -7.85 24.87 18.69
N THR A 336 -7.02 24.47 19.66
CA THR A 336 -5.96 25.30 20.21
C THR A 336 -4.89 25.47 19.14
N GLN A 337 -4.87 26.63 18.50
CA GLN A 337 -3.80 27.02 17.60
C GLN A 337 -2.61 27.48 18.42
N ILE A 338 -1.41 27.15 17.93
CA ILE A 338 -0.17 27.61 18.54
C ILE A 338 0.08 29.06 18.10
N ALA A 339 0.33 29.94 19.03
CA ALA A 339 0.64 31.34 18.75
C ALA A 339 2.01 31.47 18.05
N GLU A 340 2.20 32.53 17.27
CA GLU A 340 3.48 32.85 16.63
C GLU A 340 4.45 33.54 17.64
N CYS A 341 4.60 32.99 18.83
CA CYS A 341 5.46 33.54 19.87
C CYS A 341 6.46 32.49 20.39
N PHE A 342 7.29 32.88 21.33
CA PHE A 342 8.24 31.95 21.95
C PHE A 342 7.51 30.93 22.80
N HIS A 343 7.94 29.67 22.73
CA HIS A 343 7.31 28.56 23.39
C HIS A 343 8.24 27.88 24.38
N THR A 344 7.71 27.57 25.56
CA THR A 344 8.39 26.73 26.56
C THR A 344 7.94 25.28 26.39
N ILE A 345 8.91 24.36 26.30
CA ILE A 345 8.64 22.92 26.29
C ILE A 345 9.03 22.34 27.64
N THR A 346 8.09 21.66 28.30
CA THR A 346 8.32 21.08 29.63
C THR A 346 7.99 19.59 29.59
N LEU A 347 8.92 18.75 30.00
CA LEU A 347 8.74 17.32 30.20
C LEU A 347 8.61 17.03 31.68
N LYS A 348 7.59 16.31 32.12
CA LYS A 348 7.35 15.96 33.53
C LYS A 348 7.26 14.45 33.68
N LYS A 349 8.24 13.86 34.37
CA LYS A 349 8.35 12.43 34.67
C LYS A 349 8.12 11.52 33.47
N VAL A 350 8.68 11.92 32.31
CA VAL A 350 8.49 11.19 31.05
C VAL A 350 9.26 9.89 31.07
N SER A 351 8.55 8.78 30.87
CA SER A 351 9.15 7.46 30.65
C SER A 351 8.66 6.88 29.33
N PHE A 352 9.55 6.19 28.62
CA PHE A 352 9.24 5.64 27.31
C PHE A 352 10.04 4.37 27.00
N LYS A 353 9.39 3.41 26.37
CA LYS A 353 9.98 2.24 25.72
C LYS A 353 9.41 2.09 24.30
N TYR A 354 10.19 1.57 23.38
CA TYR A 354 9.70 1.29 22.03
C TYR A 354 8.69 0.14 22.04
N PRO A 355 7.73 0.14 21.11
CA PRO A 355 6.80 -1.00 20.95
C PRO A 355 7.55 -2.33 20.90
N GLU A 356 6.93 -3.38 21.45
CA GLU A 356 7.48 -4.75 21.50
C GLU A 356 8.81 -4.89 22.27
N THR A 357 9.23 -3.88 23.04
CA THR A 357 10.40 -3.97 23.93
C THR A 357 10.00 -3.81 25.39
N ASP A 358 10.71 -4.51 26.30
CA ASP A 358 10.50 -4.36 27.75
C ASP A 358 11.45 -3.35 28.40
N LYS A 359 12.43 -2.86 27.64
CA LYS A 359 13.47 -1.97 28.16
C LYS A 359 13.07 -0.50 27.99
N PHE A 360 12.90 0.21 29.11
CA PHE A 360 12.74 1.66 29.08
C PHE A 360 14.00 2.34 28.55
N VAL A 361 13.82 3.23 27.56
CA VAL A 361 14.86 4.08 26.98
C VAL A 361 14.97 5.40 27.76
N LEU A 362 13.82 5.94 28.19
CA LEU A 362 13.74 7.11 29.06
C LEU A 362 13.01 6.72 30.36
N ARG A 363 13.43 7.28 31.51
CA ARG A 363 12.89 6.93 32.83
C ARG A 363 12.74 8.16 33.70
N ASP A 364 11.52 8.50 34.07
CA ASP A 364 11.17 9.61 34.96
C ASP A 364 11.94 10.90 34.61
N LEU A 365 11.94 11.26 33.32
CA LEU A 365 12.75 12.38 32.84
C LEU A 365 11.98 13.68 33.03
N ASP A 366 12.59 14.60 33.79
CA ASP A 366 12.16 15.99 33.97
C ASP A 366 13.11 16.92 33.20
N MET A 367 12.56 17.81 32.34
CA MET A 367 13.34 18.75 31.53
C MET A 367 12.50 19.97 31.18
N GLU A 368 13.11 21.15 31.17
CA GLU A 368 12.46 22.38 30.70
C GLU A 368 13.32 23.06 29.65
N ILE A 369 12.73 23.42 28.54
CA ILE A 369 13.33 24.19 27.44
C ILE A 369 12.65 25.55 27.45
N PRO A 370 13.30 26.58 28.06
CA PRO A 370 12.68 27.89 28.21
C PRO A 370 12.46 28.59 26.87
N ALA A 371 11.40 29.38 26.79
CA ALA A 371 11.04 30.15 25.61
C ALA A 371 12.21 31.06 25.15
N GLY A 372 12.50 31.02 23.84
CA GLY A 372 13.54 31.87 23.25
C GLY A 372 14.99 31.48 23.61
N LYS A 373 15.20 30.31 24.22
CA LYS A 373 16.51 29.81 24.61
C LYS A 373 17.00 28.68 23.73
N ILE A 374 18.31 28.56 23.59
CA ILE A 374 18.98 27.47 22.89
C ILE A 374 19.42 26.45 23.93
N CYS A 375 18.82 25.26 23.90
CA CYS A 375 19.18 24.16 24.80
C CYS A 375 20.02 23.10 24.06
N GLY A 376 21.22 22.83 24.61
CA GLY A 376 22.09 21.74 24.17
C GLY A 376 21.71 20.41 24.83
N LEU A 377 21.54 19.35 24.06
CA LEU A 377 21.31 17.99 24.56
C LEU A 377 22.53 17.12 24.26
N VAL A 378 23.20 16.67 25.30
CA VAL A 378 24.46 15.92 25.25
C VAL A 378 24.30 14.55 25.87
N GLY A 379 25.09 13.59 25.43
CA GLY A 379 25.13 12.24 26.00
C GLY A 379 25.79 11.25 25.06
N LEU A 380 26.22 10.12 25.62
CA LEU A 380 26.79 9.02 24.84
C LEU A 380 25.78 8.42 23.87
N ASN A 381 26.27 7.66 22.88
CA ASN A 381 25.40 6.92 21.98
C ASN A 381 24.51 5.96 22.78
N GLY A 382 23.22 5.89 22.39
CA GLY A 382 22.23 5.06 23.10
C GLY A 382 21.71 5.67 24.44
N SER A 383 22.07 6.91 24.81
CA SER A 383 21.54 7.55 26.01
C SER A 383 20.05 7.94 25.94
N GLY A 384 19.43 7.94 24.75
CA GLY A 384 18.02 8.28 24.54
C GLY A 384 17.77 9.64 23.88
N LYS A 385 18.79 10.34 23.36
CA LYS A 385 18.65 11.68 22.74
C LYS A 385 17.64 11.70 21.57
N SER A 386 17.82 10.85 20.58
CA SER A 386 16.90 10.80 19.42
C SER A 386 15.51 10.32 19.81
N THR A 387 15.40 9.47 20.84
CA THR A 387 14.10 9.07 21.41
C THR A 387 13.39 10.26 22.04
N LEU A 388 14.11 11.08 22.79
CA LEU A 388 13.58 12.31 23.39
C LEU A 388 13.07 13.29 22.32
N ILE A 389 13.85 13.47 21.24
CA ILE A 389 13.42 14.29 20.09
C ILE A 389 12.15 13.73 19.46
N ASN A 390 12.07 12.42 19.22
CA ASN A 390 10.90 11.78 18.63
C ASN A 390 9.64 11.99 19.51
N LEU A 391 9.76 11.98 20.82
CA LEU A 391 8.66 12.27 21.74
C LEU A 391 8.24 13.75 21.69
N ILE A 392 9.20 14.68 21.66
CA ILE A 392 8.92 16.12 21.51
C ILE A 392 8.28 16.40 20.15
N LEU A 393 8.70 15.69 19.09
CA LEU A 393 8.08 15.78 17.76
C LEU A 393 6.71 15.10 17.68
N ARG A 394 6.23 14.52 18.79
CA ARG A 394 4.97 13.77 18.83
C ARG A 394 4.91 12.64 17.80
N LEU A 395 6.06 12.04 17.47
CA LEU A 395 6.18 10.86 16.62
C LEU A 395 5.88 9.57 17.38
N TYR A 396 6.09 9.61 18.70
CA TYR A 396 5.72 8.55 19.65
C TYR A 396 5.05 9.20 20.86
N LYS A 397 4.23 8.41 21.57
CA LYS A 397 3.59 8.80 22.80
C LYS A 397 4.36 8.24 24.00
N PRO A 398 4.60 9.01 25.08
CA PRO A 398 5.23 8.49 26.30
C PRO A 398 4.34 7.43 26.97
N ASP A 399 4.97 6.41 27.58
CA ASP A 399 4.27 5.41 28.39
C ASP A 399 3.74 5.99 29.70
N SER A 400 4.47 6.95 30.28
CA SER A 400 4.07 7.70 31.47
C SER A 400 4.66 9.11 31.47
N GLY A 401 4.08 9.99 32.30
CA GLY A 401 4.42 11.41 32.32
C GLY A 401 3.71 12.19 31.22
N GLU A 402 4.09 13.45 31.06
CA GLU A 402 3.51 14.35 30.08
C GLU A 402 4.53 15.32 29.49
N ILE A 403 4.30 15.71 28.23
CA ILE A 403 5.06 16.74 27.53
C ILE A 403 4.13 17.92 27.31
N LEU A 404 4.55 19.08 27.76
CA LEU A 404 3.76 20.30 27.71
C LEU A 404 4.43 21.32 26.79
N LEU A 405 3.61 22.02 26.01
CA LEU A 405 3.99 23.24 25.30
C LEU A 405 3.20 24.37 25.93
N ASP A 406 3.90 25.36 26.52
CA ASP A 406 3.30 26.49 27.27
C ASP A 406 2.31 26.03 28.36
N GLY A 407 2.62 24.92 29.04
CA GLY A 407 1.79 24.37 30.10
C GLY A 407 0.61 23.51 29.61
N ILE A 408 0.38 23.40 28.33
CA ILE A 408 -0.67 22.57 27.73
C ILE A 408 -0.05 21.29 27.15
N ASN A 409 -0.63 20.12 27.46
CA ASN A 409 -0.15 18.85 26.93
C ASN A 409 -0.16 18.86 25.40
N ILE A 410 0.96 18.45 24.77
CA ILE A 410 1.12 18.46 23.31
C ILE A 410 0.08 17.61 22.58
N GLU A 411 -0.48 16.59 23.23
CA GLU A 411 -1.56 15.77 22.66
C GLU A 411 -2.86 16.53 22.43
N LYS A 412 -3.06 17.67 23.14
CA LYS A 412 -4.25 18.49 23.03
C LYS A 412 -4.22 19.50 21.86
N TYR A 413 -3.06 19.73 21.26
CA TYR A 413 -2.95 20.60 20.10
C TYR A 413 -3.37 19.85 18.83
N ASN A 414 -3.97 20.59 17.89
CA ASN A 414 -4.11 20.12 16.53
C ASN A 414 -2.72 19.79 15.97
N ILE A 415 -2.55 18.61 15.39
CA ILE A 415 -1.22 18.11 14.97
C ILE A 415 -0.62 18.95 13.82
N GLU A 416 -1.46 19.45 12.88
CA GLU A 416 -0.97 20.29 11.78
C GLU A 416 -0.47 21.64 12.32
N SER A 417 -1.19 22.22 13.28
CA SER A 417 -0.73 23.42 13.99
C SER A 417 0.56 23.15 14.76
N TYR A 418 0.65 22.03 15.46
CA TYR A 418 1.86 21.61 16.20
C TYR A 418 3.04 21.45 15.25
N TYR A 419 2.88 20.71 14.16
CA TYR A 419 3.95 20.56 13.19
C TYR A 419 4.29 21.84 12.43
N SER A 420 3.35 22.77 12.26
CA SER A 420 3.66 24.07 11.66
C SER A 420 4.61 24.90 12.51
N ALA A 421 4.51 24.78 13.84
CA ALA A 421 5.32 25.51 14.80
C ALA A 421 6.74 24.94 15.00
N ILE A 422 7.07 23.75 14.43
CA ILE A 422 8.36 23.10 14.63
C ILE A 422 9.10 22.94 13.30
N ALA A 423 10.36 23.38 13.22
CA ALA A 423 11.30 23.02 12.16
C ALA A 423 12.30 21.98 12.70
N CYS A 424 12.53 20.91 11.96
CA CYS A 424 13.45 19.86 12.38
C CYS A 424 14.47 19.51 11.29
N VAL A 425 15.72 19.36 11.68
CA VAL A 425 16.80 18.74 10.90
C VAL A 425 17.14 17.42 11.56
N PHE A 426 16.85 16.31 10.91
CA PHE A 426 17.15 14.97 11.42
C PHE A 426 18.60 14.56 11.11
N GLN A 427 19.17 13.71 11.92
CA GLN A 427 20.50 13.12 11.76
C GLN A 427 20.66 12.45 10.38
N ASN A 428 19.69 11.66 9.98
CA ASN A 428 19.65 11.04 8.67
C ASN A 428 18.79 11.86 7.70
N THR A 429 19.42 12.46 6.70
CA THR A 429 18.73 13.28 5.69
C THR A 429 18.09 12.41 4.62
N ASN A 430 16.79 12.51 4.48
CA ASN A 430 16.07 11.84 3.40
C ASN A 430 16.33 12.52 2.05
N ARG A 431 16.61 11.68 1.03
CA ARG A 431 16.96 12.10 -0.33
C ARG A 431 15.75 11.95 -1.23
N TYR A 432 14.97 13.03 -1.40
CA TYR A 432 13.80 13.01 -2.27
C TYR A 432 14.19 13.39 -3.69
N ALA A 433 13.67 12.66 -4.68
CA ALA A 433 13.80 12.96 -6.09
C ALA A 433 12.77 14.04 -6.48
N MET A 434 13.15 15.31 -6.31
CA MET A 434 12.33 16.48 -6.62
C MET A 434 13.24 17.68 -6.92
N PRO A 435 12.75 18.76 -7.57
CA PRO A 435 13.52 19.97 -7.78
C PRO A 435 14.06 20.58 -6.49
N ILE A 436 15.25 21.22 -6.56
CA ILE A 436 15.89 21.85 -5.39
C ILE A 436 14.91 22.78 -4.65
N LYS A 437 14.17 23.61 -5.40
CA LYS A 437 13.18 24.54 -4.81
C LYS A 437 12.05 23.82 -4.05
N GLU A 438 11.55 22.72 -4.60
CA GLU A 438 10.47 21.94 -3.97
C GLU A 438 10.98 21.19 -2.73
N TYR A 439 12.21 20.68 -2.77
CA TYR A 439 12.85 20.06 -1.61
C TYR A 439 12.98 21.03 -0.44
N ILE A 440 13.37 22.29 -0.71
CA ILE A 440 13.50 23.33 0.31
C ILE A 440 12.12 23.79 0.80
N ALA A 441 11.18 24.00 -0.10
CA ALA A 441 9.82 24.42 0.24
C ALA A 441 9.03 23.35 1.01
N ALA A 442 9.35 22.06 0.80
CA ALA A 442 8.73 20.93 1.48
C ALA A 442 7.19 20.99 1.47
N GLY A 443 6.61 21.16 0.27
CA GLY A 443 5.16 21.24 0.06
C GLY A 443 4.53 22.60 0.32
N ARG A 444 5.31 23.62 0.71
CA ARG A 444 4.86 25.02 0.80
C ARG A 444 4.95 25.72 -0.54
N VAL A 445 4.36 26.92 -0.61
CA VAL A 445 4.51 27.79 -1.80
C VAL A 445 6.00 28.09 -2.01
N CYS A 446 6.49 27.85 -3.23
CA CYS A 446 7.86 28.15 -3.60
C CYS A 446 8.02 29.66 -3.87
N ASP A 447 8.76 30.35 -3.00
CA ASP A 447 9.20 31.74 -3.22
C ASP A 447 10.68 31.68 -3.64
N ASP A 448 10.94 31.90 -4.93
CA ASP A 448 12.29 31.81 -5.52
C ASP A 448 13.28 32.79 -4.87
N LYS A 449 12.82 33.98 -4.46
CA LYS A 449 13.67 34.97 -3.77
C LYS A 449 14.07 34.48 -2.39
N LYS A 450 13.10 33.97 -1.61
CA LYS A 450 13.34 33.41 -0.30
C LYS A 450 14.24 32.17 -0.39
N ILE A 451 13.99 31.29 -1.38
CA ILE A 451 14.81 30.08 -1.63
C ILE A 451 16.26 30.46 -1.95
N THR A 452 16.48 31.41 -2.86
CA THR A 452 17.83 31.88 -3.22
C THR A 452 18.53 32.50 -2.02
N SER A 453 17.82 33.29 -1.21
CA SER A 453 18.36 33.85 0.05
C SER A 453 18.78 32.75 1.03
N VAL A 454 17.94 31.73 1.22
CA VAL A 454 18.24 30.60 2.11
C VAL A 454 19.42 29.77 1.59
N LEU A 455 19.51 29.53 0.27
CA LEU A 455 20.66 28.83 -0.34
C LEU A 455 21.98 29.59 -0.11
N SER A 456 21.95 30.91 -0.19
CA SER A 456 23.12 31.75 0.13
C SER A 456 23.54 31.63 1.59
N GLN A 457 22.56 31.55 2.50
CA GLN A 457 22.81 31.41 3.94
C GLN A 457 23.51 30.09 4.30
N VAL A 458 23.18 28.98 3.60
CA VAL A 458 23.85 27.69 3.76
C VAL A 458 25.02 27.47 2.80
N LYS A 459 25.44 28.51 2.06
CA LYS A 459 26.55 28.48 1.10
C LYS A 459 26.37 27.40 0.02
N LEU A 460 25.17 27.32 -0.55
CA LEU A 460 24.83 26.49 -1.70
C LEU A 460 24.44 27.31 -2.93
N ASP A 461 24.49 28.63 -2.88
CA ASP A 461 24.06 29.51 -3.98
C ASP A 461 24.91 29.35 -5.24
N ASN A 462 26.25 29.28 -5.10
CA ASN A 462 27.14 29.05 -6.23
C ASN A 462 26.96 27.64 -6.80
N TRP A 463 26.94 26.63 -5.93
CA TRP A 463 26.69 25.27 -6.36
C TRP A 463 25.36 25.13 -7.11
N CYS A 464 24.31 25.80 -6.65
CA CYS A 464 23.00 25.77 -7.29
C CYS A 464 23.01 26.47 -8.67
N LYS A 465 23.72 27.60 -8.82
CA LYS A 465 23.86 28.32 -10.09
C LYS A 465 24.63 27.52 -11.15
N GLU A 466 25.54 26.64 -10.73
CA GLU A 466 26.28 25.75 -11.61
C GLU A 466 25.43 24.57 -12.12
N GLN A 467 24.25 24.34 -11.55
CA GLN A 467 23.40 23.24 -12.01
C GLN A 467 22.64 23.61 -13.29
N PRO A 468 22.26 22.62 -14.12
CA PRO A 468 21.69 22.85 -15.47
C PRO A 468 20.48 23.79 -15.47
N HIS A 469 19.64 23.71 -14.43
CA HIS A 469 18.40 24.50 -14.32
C HIS A 469 18.34 25.32 -13.01
N GLY A 470 19.49 25.58 -12.36
CA GLY A 470 19.53 26.30 -11.10
C GLY A 470 18.65 25.65 -10.02
N ILE A 471 17.74 26.43 -9.41
CA ILE A 471 16.81 25.94 -8.37
C ILE A 471 15.77 24.93 -8.88
N ASP A 472 15.55 24.84 -10.20
CA ASP A 472 14.65 23.87 -10.83
C ASP A 472 15.33 22.53 -11.16
N THR A 473 16.64 22.41 -10.92
CA THR A 473 17.37 21.17 -11.15
C THR A 473 16.84 20.06 -10.26
N MET A 474 16.59 18.89 -10.87
CA MET A 474 16.12 17.69 -10.18
C MET A 474 17.22 17.13 -9.27
N LEU A 475 16.89 16.89 -8.01
CA LEU A 475 17.74 16.16 -7.07
C LEU A 475 17.60 14.65 -7.32
N THR A 476 18.71 13.95 -7.37
CA THR A 476 18.86 12.53 -7.69
C THR A 476 18.54 12.16 -9.15
N ARG A 477 19.09 11.04 -9.60
CA ARG A 477 18.92 10.51 -10.99
C ARG A 477 17.82 9.46 -11.07
N ALA A 478 16.85 9.48 -10.14
CA ALA A 478 15.82 8.44 -10.07
C ALA A 478 14.85 8.48 -11.25
N PHE A 479 14.54 9.68 -11.78
CA PHE A 479 13.50 9.89 -12.80
C PHE A 479 13.96 10.72 -14.00
N SER A 480 15.20 11.22 -14.02
CA SER A 480 15.69 12.14 -15.05
C SER A 480 17.08 11.76 -15.55
N SER A 481 17.45 12.27 -16.73
CA SER A 481 18.76 12.09 -17.32
C SER A 481 19.86 12.81 -16.54
N GLU A 482 21.13 12.47 -16.80
CA GLU A 482 22.27 13.18 -16.21
C GLU A 482 22.29 14.67 -16.57
N ALA A 483 21.75 15.04 -17.75
CA ALA A 483 21.70 16.42 -18.21
C ALA A 483 20.75 17.30 -17.40
N ASP A 484 19.72 16.70 -16.74
CA ASP A 484 18.64 17.44 -16.07
C ASP A 484 18.65 17.27 -14.54
N SER A 485 19.62 16.52 -13.99
CA SER A 485 19.63 16.16 -12.58
C SER A 485 21.02 16.22 -11.96
N VAL A 486 21.05 16.40 -10.65
CA VAL A 486 22.28 16.40 -9.85
C VAL A 486 22.18 15.38 -8.70
N GLU A 487 23.28 14.70 -8.41
CA GLU A 487 23.41 13.87 -7.20
C GLU A 487 24.23 14.63 -6.15
N PRO A 488 23.61 15.29 -5.16
CA PRO A 488 24.35 16.05 -4.16
C PRO A 488 25.24 15.15 -3.30
N SER A 489 26.38 15.68 -2.85
CA SER A 489 27.20 15.04 -1.82
C SER A 489 26.44 14.95 -0.49
N ILE A 490 26.94 14.11 0.43
CA ILE A 490 26.31 13.97 1.78
C ILE A 490 26.24 15.34 2.48
N GLY A 491 27.32 16.13 2.41
CA GLY A 491 27.35 17.47 2.99
C GLY A 491 26.37 18.45 2.34
N GLN A 492 26.21 18.37 1.01
CA GLN A 492 25.20 19.17 0.29
C GLN A 492 23.77 18.79 0.68
N TRP A 493 23.47 17.49 0.83
CA TRP A 493 22.19 17.02 1.34
C TRP A 493 21.91 17.56 2.74
N GLN A 494 22.92 17.60 3.61
CA GLN A 494 22.80 18.13 4.94
C GLN A 494 22.52 19.64 4.93
N LYS A 495 23.27 20.41 4.11
CA LYS A 495 23.02 21.84 3.90
C LYS A 495 21.62 22.11 3.33
N LEU A 496 21.14 21.29 2.38
CA LEU A 496 19.77 21.39 1.83
C LEU A 496 18.71 21.13 2.92
N SER A 497 18.94 20.18 3.84
CA SER A 497 18.02 19.93 4.95
C SER A 497 17.97 21.10 5.95
N ILE A 498 19.10 21.74 6.21
CA ILE A 498 19.16 22.97 7.01
C ILE A 498 18.45 24.12 6.28
N ALA A 499 18.67 24.29 4.98
CA ALA A 499 17.95 25.25 4.15
C ALA A 499 16.43 25.08 4.24
N ARG A 500 15.95 23.84 4.21
CA ARG A 500 14.52 23.53 4.41
C ARG A 500 13.99 23.96 5.77
N ALA A 501 14.75 23.74 6.84
CA ALA A 501 14.37 24.16 8.19
C ALA A 501 14.33 25.71 8.31
N ILE A 502 15.30 26.40 7.71
CA ILE A 502 15.35 27.86 7.65
C ILE A 502 14.17 28.42 6.85
N TYR A 503 13.89 27.83 5.68
CA TYR A 503 12.79 28.26 4.82
C TYR A 503 11.42 28.15 5.52
N LYS A 504 11.25 27.12 6.35
CA LYS A 504 10.06 26.92 7.17
C LYS A 504 9.83 28.03 8.19
N ASP A 505 10.89 28.59 8.77
CA ASP A 505 10.89 29.72 9.68
C ASP A 505 9.98 29.54 10.93
N ALA A 506 9.99 28.36 11.50
CA ALA A 506 9.15 28.01 12.65
C ALA A 506 9.70 28.58 13.96
N PRO A 507 8.84 28.84 14.98
CA PRO A 507 9.26 29.37 16.29
C PRO A 507 10.05 28.37 17.13
N ILE A 508 9.88 27.07 16.88
CA ILE A 508 10.65 26.00 17.55
C ILE A 508 11.57 25.34 16.51
N MET A 509 12.87 25.22 16.82
CA MET A 509 13.84 24.58 15.94
C MET A 509 14.53 23.41 16.66
N ILE A 510 14.53 22.25 16.04
CA ILE A 510 15.18 21.04 16.53
C ILE A 510 16.26 20.62 15.54
N LEU A 511 17.47 20.48 16.02
CA LEU A 511 18.65 20.16 15.22
C LEU A 511 19.31 18.90 15.79
N ASP A 512 19.09 17.77 15.16
CA ASP A 512 19.65 16.47 15.57
C ASP A 512 20.91 16.17 14.74
N GLU A 513 22.08 16.42 15.34
CA GLU A 513 23.41 16.25 14.73
C GLU A 513 23.54 16.87 13.32
N PRO A 514 23.23 18.17 13.16
CA PRO A 514 23.10 18.79 11.85
C PRO A 514 24.40 18.89 11.04
N SER A 515 25.54 18.55 11.63
CA SER A 515 26.88 18.71 11.05
C SER A 515 27.68 17.43 10.91
N ALA A 516 27.08 16.26 11.14
CA ALA A 516 27.80 14.97 11.19
C ALA A 516 28.66 14.64 9.94
N SER A 517 28.37 15.25 8.79
CA SER A 517 29.06 15.01 7.51
C SER A 517 29.67 16.26 6.90
N LEU A 518 29.84 17.32 7.68
CA LEU A 518 30.45 18.58 7.22
C LEU A 518 31.92 18.67 7.60
N ASP A 519 32.71 19.38 6.78
CA ASP A 519 34.06 19.80 7.14
C ASP A 519 34.03 20.85 8.28
N VAL A 520 35.08 20.94 9.03
CA VAL A 520 35.18 21.75 10.25
C VAL A 520 34.88 23.22 10.00
N ASP A 521 35.38 23.78 8.90
CA ASP A 521 35.18 25.20 8.54
C ASP A 521 33.70 25.47 8.21
N THR A 522 33.13 24.65 7.39
CA THR A 522 31.68 24.72 7.03
C THR A 522 30.81 24.49 8.27
N GLU A 523 31.18 23.56 9.14
CA GLU A 523 30.46 23.30 10.40
C GLU A 523 30.40 24.54 11.27
N ASN A 524 31.57 25.16 11.56
CA ASN A 524 31.66 26.37 12.40
C ASN A 524 30.83 27.52 11.82
N GLU A 525 30.85 27.70 10.50
CA GLU A 525 30.09 28.77 9.86
C GLU A 525 28.57 28.51 9.92
N ILE A 526 28.13 27.28 9.73
CA ILE A 526 26.71 26.89 9.84
C ILE A 526 26.24 27.03 11.30
N PHE A 527 27.06 26.65 12.27
CA PHE A 527 26.72 26.84 13.69
C PHE A 527 26.65 28.32 14.09
N ASN A 528 27.58 29.14 13.64
CA ASN A 528 27.52 30.60 13.82
C ASN A 528 26.28 31.21 13.16
N TYR A 529 25.83 30.63 12.05
CA TYR A 529 24.62 31.06 11.38
C TYR A 529 23.37 30.58 12.12
N ILE A 530 23.33 29.31 12.53
CA ILE A 530 22.25 28.73 13.34
C ILE A 530 22.08 29.53 14.64
N SER A 531 23.16 29.88 15.32
CA SER A 531 23.12 30.70 16.56
C SER A 531 22.43 32.05 16.28
N LYS A 532 22.68 32.67 15.11
CA LYS A 532 22.01 33.94 14.73
C LYS A 532 20.53 33.73 14.39
N LEU A 533 20.19 32.62 13.75
CA LEU A 533 18.83 32.28 13.37
C LEU A 533 17.95 31.88 14.53
N THR A 534 18.55 31.34 15.59
CA THR A 534 17.83 30.89 16.76
C THR A 534 17.66 32.03 17.80
N VAL A 535 18.26 33.20 17.54
CA VAL A 535 17.98 34.40 18.36
C VAL A 535 16.48 34.69 18.29
N GLY A 536 15.84 34.63 19.46
CA GLY A 536 14.39 34.83 19.55
C GLY A 536 13.55 33.61 19.15
N LYS A 537 14.14 32.40 19.02
CA LYS A 537 13.43 31.13 18.85
C LYS A 537 13.79 30.17 19.98
N THR A 538 12.88 29.23 20.26
CA THR A 538 13.19 28.13 21.15
C THR A 538 13.93 27.06 20.35
N ALA A 539 15.13 26.68 20.72
CA ALA A 539 15.92 25.71 19.97
C ALA A 539 16.46 24.56 20.82
N ILE A 540 16.46 23.37 20.27
CA ILE A 540 17.10 22.17 20.80
C ILE A 540 18.21 21.77 19.85
N LEU A 541 19.44 21.73 20.36
CA LEU A 541 20.60 21.32 19.61
C LEU A 541 21.16 20.01 20.19
N VAL A 542 21.07 18.94 19.44
CA VAL A 542 21.70 17.66 19.78
C VAL A 542 23.04 17.59 19.08
N SER A 543 24.11 17.37 19.79
CA SER A 543 25.44 17.15 19.24
C SER A 543 26.24 16.20 20.09
N HIS A 544 27.06 15.39 19.47
CA HIS A 544 28.12 14.62 20.12
C HIS A 544 29.45 15.38 20.13
N ARG A 545 29.55 16.52 19.41
CA ARG A 545 30.70 17.43 19.46
C ARG A 545 30.39 18.55 20.44
N LEU A 546 31.09 18.54 21.57
CA LEU A 546 30.82 19.49 22.65
C LEU A 546 31.20 20.93 22.29
N SER A 547 32.13 21.13 21.33
CA SER A 547 32.46 22.46 20.77
C SER A 547 31.23 23.20 20.21
N ASN A 548 30.27 22.49 19.68
CA ASN A 548 29.07 23.08 19.08
C ASN A 548 28.04 23.54 20.08
N ILE A 549 28.16 23.13 21.32
CA ILE A 549 27.21 23.36 22.42
C ILE A 549 27.64 24.44 23.38
N ILE A 550 28.89 24.87 23.29
CA ILE A 550 29.46 25.90 24.17
C ILE A 550 28.59 27.18 24.20
N GLY A 551 28.00 27.54 23.09
CA GLY A 551 27.14 28.73 22.94
C GLY A 551 25.66 28.54 23.34
N CYS A 552 25.27 27.37 23.85
CA CYS A 552 23.90 27.15 24.32
C CYS A 552 23.65 27.85 25.66
N ASP A 553 22.42 28.36 25.83
CA ASP A 553 22.00 29.02 27.10
C ASP A 553 21.90 28.00 28.23
N LEU A 554 21.54 26.75 27.92
CA LEU A 554 21.38 25.66 28.88
C LEU A 554 21.79 24.34 28.22
N ILE A 555 22.51 23.51 28.97
CA ILE A 555 22.99 22.21 28.51
C ILE A 555 22.42 21.12 29.42
N TYR A 556 21.87 20.07 28.83
CA TYR A 556 21.40 18.88 29.53
C TYR A 556 22.27 17.69 29.18
N MET A 557 22.85 17.04 30.22
CA MET A 557 23.60 15.80 30.05
C MET A 557 22.71 14.59 30.30
N LEU A 558 22.46 13.83 29.23
CA LEU A 558 21.63 12.62 29.25
C LEU A 558 22.50 11.37 29.39
N LYS A 559 22.22 10.53 30.38
CA LYS A 559 22.86 9.24 30.60
C LYS A 559 21.83 8.21 31.05
N ASP A 560 21.81 7.03 30.38
CA ASP A 560 20.93 5.90 30.72
C ASP A 560 19.44 6.29 30.85
N GLY A 561 18.99 7.20 29.99
CA GLY A 561 17.60 7.66 29.93
C GLY A 561 17.22 8.69 31.01
N LYS A 562 18.18 9.28 31.72
CA LYS A 562 17.96 10.30 32.73
C LYS A 562 18.86 11.52 32.51
N ILE A 563 18.39 12.70 32.89
CA ILE A 563 19.23 13.89 32.98
C ILE A 563 20.03 13.79 34.28
N ILE A 564 21.36 13.79 34.15
CA ILE A 564 22.30 13.67 35.30
C ILE A 564 22.95 15.01 35.66
N GLU A 565 23.08 15.92 34.70
CA GLU A 565 23.66 17.26 34.90
C GLU A 565 22.92 18.26 34.02
N GLN A 566 22.75 19.49 34.51
CA GLN A 566 22.20 20.61 33.76
C GLN A 566 22.85 21.92 34.21
N GLY A 567 23.04 22.85 33.28
CA GLY A 567 23.63 24.14 33.53
C GLY A 567 24.22 24.77 32.30
N THR A 568 24.84 25.92 32.41
CA THR A 568 25.66 26.54 31.38
C THR A 568 26.96 25.78 31.17
N HIS A 569 27.65 26.00 30.07
CA HIS A 569 28.95 25.40 29.79
C HIS A 569 29.95 25.63 30.95
N SER A 570 30.04 26.86 31.47
CA SER A 570 30.94 27.22 32.53
C SER A 570 30.60 26.51 33.85
N GLU A 571 29.33 26.50 34.24
CA GLU A 571 28.85 25.82 35.44
C GLU A 571 29.13 24.30 35.41
N LEU A 572 28.91 23.67 34.25
CA LEU A 572 29.17 22.24 34.10
C LEU A 572 30.65 21.89 34.08
N LEU A 573 31.52 22.78 33.59
CA LEU A 573 32.98 22.60 33.70
C LEU A 573 33.47 22.73 35.14
N ASP A 574 32.95 23.74 35.85
CA ASP A 574 33.31 23.99 37.25
C ASP A 574 32.83 22.87 38.19
N ALA A 575 31.66 22.27 37.87
CA ALA A 575 31.12 21.12 38.60
C ALA A 575 31.99 19.86 38.49
N ASN A 576 32.94 19.82 37.55
CA ASN A 576 33.87 18.69 37.37
C ASN A 576 33.17 17.32 37.23
N GLY A 577 31.98 17.28 36.65
CA GLY A 577 31.18 16.10 36.48
C GLY A 577 31.45 15.35 35.15
N VAL A 578 30.49 14.54 34.74
CA VAL A 578 30.56 13.72 33.52
C VAL A 578 30.69 14.58 32.25
N TYR A 579 30.01 15.74 32.22
CA TYR A 579 30.16 16.70 31.14
C TYR A 579 31.60 17.23 31.01
N ALA A 580 32.19 17.66 32.11
CA ALA A 580 33.55 18.17 32.12
C ALA A 580 34.59 17.11 31.71
N ASP A 581 34.40 15.87 32.12
CA ASP A 581 35.25 14.75 31.71
C ASP A 581 35.17 14.47 30.22
N LEU A 582 33.95 14.43 29.65
CA LEU A 582 33.74 14.26 28.21
C LEU A 582 34.32 15.42 27.41
N PHE A 583 34.16 16.66 27.91
CA PHE A 583 34.73 17.84 27.26
C PHE A 583 36.25 17.78 27.20
N ARG A 584 36.91 17.46 28.33
CA ARG A 584 38.36 17.30 28.38
C ARG A 584 38.87 16.17 27.49
N GLN A 585 38.15 15.07 27.43
CA GLN A 585 38.50 13.98 26.53
C GLN A 585 38.46 14.43 25.06
N GLN A 586 37.40 15.15 24.64
CA GLN A 586 37.31 15.66 23.26
C GLN A 586 38.38 16.74 23.01
N ALA A 587 38.60 17.65 23.93
CA ALA A 587 39.60 18.72 23.82
C ALA A 587 41.02 18.19 23.58
N LYS A 588 41.40 17.05 24.19
CA LYS A 588 42.70 16.41 23.97
C LYS A 588 42.98 16.05 22.51
N TYR A 589 41.96 15.81 21.70
CA TYR A 589 42.13 15.52 20.27
C TYR A 589 42.28 16.77 19.40
N TYR A 590 42.03 17.98 19.94
CA TYR A 590 42.15 19.26 19.25
C TYR A 590 43.35 20.08 19.67
N THR A 591 44.03 19.69 20.78
CA THR A 591 45.27 20.29 21.26
C THR A 591 46.45 19.39 20.87
N ILE A 592 46.91 19.51 19.62
CA ILE A 592 48.23 19.03 19.15
C ILE A 592 49.03 20.23 18.72
#